data_8cc1dbc7ec98f00c275b5dd376d47169
#
_entry.id   8cc1dbc7ec98f00c275b5dd376d47169
#
_cell.length_a   1.000
_cell.length_b   1.000
_cell.length_c   1.000
_cell.angle_alpha   90.00
_cell.angle_beta   90.00
_cell.angle_gamma   90.00
#
_symmetry.space_group_name_H-M   'P 1'
#
loop_
_entity.id
_entity.type
_entity.pdbx_description
1 polymer ?
#
loop_
_entity_poly.entity_id
_entity_poly.type
_entity_poly.pdbx_seq_one_letter_code
_entity_poly.pdbx_strand_id
1 'polypeptide(L)'
;IVTISALGKLRVLGTAGREASAAVVVTDSISAAEAETLAGLTTGIVTATIDAGAAGTINTALANNAAATDALTITVTDSSVGASVLNLLDGKTSVDVDVSAVTEVTGAFVDINTLYTNTANFIGLGNENIVENDATISAANANTLADLTTGTVTATVTAGTASALNTALSKASATDALTLSITDTTSVSASALTTLDGKTSVALSASGVSDVTGSYAEVSALYAAGETGTITGLGNEAVAVTGGSITVAEANTIASKTTGAVT
;
A
#
# COMPACT_ATOMS: atom_id res chain seq x y z
N ILE A 1 -1.77 -0.15 -42.65
CA ILE A 1 -2.32 -1.04 -41.62
C ILE A 1 -2.34 -2.44 -42.19
N VAL A 2 -1.79 -3.39 -41.45
CA VAL A 2 -1.83 -4.82 -41.75
C VAL A 2 -2.72 -5.50 -40.71
N THR A 3 -3.81 -6.11 -41.12
CA THR A 3 -4.69 -6.87 -40.22
C THR A 3 -4.38 -8.35 -40.36
N ILE A 4 -4.13 -9.03 -39.25
CA ILE A 4 -3.87 -10.48 -39.20
C ILE A 4 -4.82 -11.15 -38.21
N SER A 5 -5.37 -12.29 -38.61
CA SER A 5 -6.10 -13.20 -37.70
C SER A 5 -5.14 -14.31 -37.31
N ALA A 6 -5.09 -14.61 -35.99
CA ALA A 6 -4.27 -15.62 -35.29
C ALA A 6 -3.23 -16.46 -36.06
N LEU A 7 -2.14 -16.73 -35.36
CA LEU A 7 -1.14 -17.83 -35.42
C LEU A 7 -0.69 -18.41 -36.80
N GLY A 8 -1.52 -18.48 -37.82
CA GLY A 8 -1.13 -19.05 -39.10
C GLY A 8 -0.34 -18.11 -40.03
N LYS A 9 -0.33 -16.80 -39.75
CA LYS A 9 0.14 -15.78 -40.70
C LYS A 9 1.34 -14.94 -40.25
N LEU A 10 1.90 -15.17 -39.08
CA LEU A 10 3.16 -14.54 -38.68
C LEU A 10 4.29 -14.79 -39.68
N ARG A 11 4.20 -15.89 -40.44
CA ARG A 11 5.12 -16.23 -41.52
C ARG A 11 5.03 -15.32 -42.76
N VAL A 12 3.90 -14.65 -42.97
CA VAL A 12 3.67 -13.83 -44.16
C VAL A 12 4.37 -12.46 -44.09
N LEU A 13 4.51 -11.92 -42.86
CA LEU A 13 5.24 -10.67 -42.65
C LEU A 13 6.75 -10.78 -42.84
N GLY A 14 7.30 -12.02 -42.84
CA GLY A 14 8.75 -12.29 -43.02
C GLY A 14 9.28 -12.20 -44.46
N THR A 15 8.44 -12.21 -45.49
CA THR A 15 8.89 -12.42 -46.87
C THR A 15 8.34 -11.47 -47.93
N ALA A 16 7.35 -10.63 -47.66
CA ALA A 16 6.80 -9.68 -48.62
C ALA A 16 6.94 -8.24 -48.15
N GLY A 17 7.80 -7.49 -48.82
CA GLY A 17 7.84 -6.03 -48.89
C GLY A 17 7.43 -5.25 -47.63
N ARG A 18 8.25 -5.31 -46.59
CA ARG A 18 8.05 -4.59 -45.35
C ARG A 18 8.04 -3.08 -45.54
N GLU A 19 6.92 -2.45 -45.35
CA GLU A 19 6.95 -1.09 -44.83
C GLU A 19 7.29 -1.17 -43.32
N ALA A 20 8.55 -0.89 -42.96
CA ALA A 20 9.03 -0.98 -41.56
C ALA A 20 8.23 -0.15 -40.55
N SER A 21 7.33 0.70 -41.01
CA SER A 21 6.47 1.59 -40.23
C SER A 21 4.98 1.24 -40.29
N ALA A 22 4.60 0.07 -40.82
CA ALA A 22 3.19 -0.32 -40.92
C ALA A 22 2.61 -0.65 -39.55
N ALA A 23 1.48 -0.04 -39.21
CA ALA A 23 0.71 -0.47 -38.03
C ALA A 23 0.15 -1.88 -38.25
N VAL A 24 0.21 -2.71 -37.22
CA VAL A 24 -0.28 -4.10 -37.21
C VAL A 24 -1.46 -4.23 -36.26
N VAL A 25 -2.56 -4.80 -36.72
CA VAL A 25 -3.75 -5.09 -35.90
C VAL A 25 -3.97 -6.60 -35.89
N VAL A 26 -3.98 -7.19 -34.69
CA VAL A 26 -4.29 -8.61 -34.48
C VAL A 26 -5.72 -8.71 -33.95
N THR A 27 -6.55 -9.52 -34.61
CA THR A 27 -7.99 -9.64 -34.27
C THR A 27 -8.28 -10.68 -33.20
N ASP A 28 -7.37 -11.66 -33.04
CA ASP A 28 -7.50 -12.72 -32.05
C ASP A 28 -6.56 -12.44 -30.86
N SER A 29 -6.82 -13.08 -29.71
CA SER A 29 -5.89 -13.06 -28.58
C SER A 29 -4.59 -13.78 -28.96
N ILE A 30 -3.46 -13.23 -28.53
CA ILE A 30 -2.11 -13.78 -28.76
C ILE A 30 -1.30 -13.79 -27.46
N SER A 31 -0.29 -14.63 -27.42
CA SER A 31 0.66 -14.61 -26.30
C SER A 31 1.48 -13.31 -26.30
N ALA A 32 1.95 -12.91 -25.11
CA ALA A 32 2.85 -11.76 -24.98
C ALA A 32 4.13 -11.91 -25.83
N ALA A 33 4.65 -13.13 -25.97
CA ALA A 33 5.82 -13.40 -26.80
C ALA A 33 5.57 -13.21 -28.31
N GLU A 34 4.36 -13.49 -28.78
CA GLU A 34 3.97 -13.22 -30.16
C GLU A 34 3.80 -11.71 -30.39
N ALA A 35 3.19 -10.98 -29.44
CA ALA A 35 3.09 -9.51 -29.50
C ALA A 35 4.48 -8.85 -29.52
N GLU A 36 5.41 -9.30 -28.69
CA GLU A 36 6.80 -8.88 -28.67
C GLU A 36 7.50 -9.11 -30.02
N THR A 37 7.25 -10.28 -30.63
CA THR A 37 7.77 -10.60 -31.94
C THR A 37 7.22 -9.65 -33.01
N LEU A 38 5.92 -9.35 -32.98
CA LEU A 38 5.29 -8.39 -33.87
C LEU A 38 5.87 -6.98 -33.71
N ALA A 39 6.01 -6.51 -32.47
CA ALA A 39 6.61 -5.22 -32.15
C ALA A 39 8.06 -5.12 -32.70
N GLY A 40 8.83 -6.21 -32.67
CA GLY A 40 10.16 -6.28 -33.26
C GLY A 40 10.18 -6.29 -34.80
N LEU A 41 9.04 -6.52 -35.46
CA LEU A 41 8.92 -6.56 -36.90
C LEU A 41 8.49 -5.22 -37.52
N THR A 42 8.01 -4.27 -36.75
CA THR A 42 7.55 -2.96 -37.25
C THR A 42 7.94 -1.85 -36.26
N THR A 43 8.09 -0.64 -36.76
CA THR A 43 8.15 0.58 -35.94
C THR A 43 6.77 1.26 -35.84
N GLY A 44 5.75 0.69 -36.47
CA GLY A 44 4.36 1.14 -36.37
C GLY A 44 3.69 0.52 -35.14
N ILE A 45 2.55 1.07 -34.77
CA ILE A 45 1.77 0.62 -33.61
C ILE A 45 1.31 -0.83 -33.78
N VAL A 46 1.52 -1.67 -32.77
CA VAL A 46 0.93 -3.00 -32.66
C VAL A 46 -0.33 -2.91 -31.82
N THR A 47 -1.46 -3.33 -32.36
CA THR A 47 -2.74 -3.44 -31.65
C THR A 47 -3.09 -4.92 -31.48
N ALA A 48 -3.19 -5.40 -30.24
CA ALA A 48 -3.50 -6.79 -29.94
C ALA A 48 -4.12 -6.97 -28.56
N THR A 49 -4.89 -8.04 -28.38
CA THR A 49 -5.29 -8.53 -27.05
C THR A 49 -4.29 -9.61 -26.63
N ILE A 50 -3.68 -9.42 -25.48
CA ILE A 50 -2.73 -10.38 -24.91
C ILE A 50 -3.51 -11.42 -24.11
N ASP A 51 -3.12 -12.70 -24.20
CA ASP A 51 -3.65 -13.75 -23.34
C ASP A 51 -3.48 -13.36 -21.86
N ALA A 52 -4.56 -13.42 -21.09
CA ALA A 52 -4.52 -13.06 -19.68
C ALA A 52 -3.51 -13.94 -18.93
N GLY A 53 -2.73 -13.33 -18.03
CA GLY A 53 -1.66 -14.06 -17.36
C GLY A 53 -1.01 -13.29 -16.21
N ALA A 54 0.01 -13.91 -15.62
CA ALA A 54 0.77 -13.30 -14.54
C ALA A 54 1.58 -12.10 -15.05
N ALA A 55 1.49 -10.98 -14.31
CA ALA A 55 2.14 -9.71 -14.65
C ALA A 55 3.64 -9.85 -14.94
N GLY A 56 4.36 -10.58 -14.10
CA GLY A 56 5.79 -10.82 -14.27
C GLY A 56 6.12 -11.61 -15.52
N THR A 57 5.28 -12.59 -15.91
CA THR A 57 5.43 -13.37 -17.12
C THR A 57 5.20 -12.51 -18.36
N ILE A 58 4.10 -11.74 -18.38
CA ILE A 58 3.78 -10.82 -19.48
C ILE A 58 4.88 -9.76 -19.62
N ASN A 59 5.29 -9.12 -18.52
CA ASN A 59 6.36 -8.12 -18.55
C ASN A 59 7.68 -8.67 -19.09
N THR A 60 8.06 -9.89 -18.69
CA THR A 60 9.28 -10.54 -19.18
C THR A 60 9.19 -10.83 -20.66
N ALA A 61 8.03 -11.27 -21.14
CA ALA A 61 7.82 -11.57 -22.56
C ALA A 61 7.83 -10.31 -23.44
N LEU A 62 7.36 -9.17 -22.92
CA LEU A 62 7.32 -7.87 -23.62
C LEU A 62 8.57 -7.00 -23.37
N ALA A 63 9.73 -7.60 -23.10
CA ALA A 63 10.85 -6.85 -22.52
C ALA A 63 11.57 -5.90 -23.49
N ASN A 64 11.62 -6.21 -24.79
CA ASN A 64 12.59 -5.58 -25.70
C ASN A 64 11.98 -4.65 -26.75
N ASN A 65 10.83 -4.97 -27.31
CA ASN A 65 10.26 -4.30 -28.47
C ASN A 65 8.92 -3.63 -28.21
N ALA A 66 8.08 -4.17 -27.31
CA ALA A 66 6.82 -3.55 -26.94
C ALA A 66 7.08 -2.19 -26.27
N ALA A 67 6.31 -1.19 -26.63
CA ALA A 67 6.47 0.19 -26.19
C ALA A 67 5.13 0.79 -25.76
N ALA A 68 5.20 1.87 -24.99
CA ALA A 68 4.03 2.63 -24.54
C ALA A 68 3.15 3.20 -25.67
N THR A 69 3.63 3.15 -26.92
CA THR A 69 2.85 3.54 -28.10
C THR A 69 2.01 2.40 -28.68
N ASP A 70 2.30 1.15 -28.30
CA ASP A 70 1.52 0.01 -28.76
C ASP A 70 0.18 -0.04 -28.03
N ALA A 71 -0.84 -0.53 -28.69
CA ALA A 71 -2.19 -0.67 -28.13
C ALA A 71 -2.43 -2.14 -27.72
N LEU A 72 -1.73 -2.58 -26.67
CA LEU A 72 -1.83 -3.95 -26.15
C LEU A 72 -2.83 -3.98 -24.99
N THR A 73 -3.95 -4.67 -25.18
CA THR A 73 -4.90 -4.95 -24.09
C THR A 73 -4.31 -6.02 -23.19
N ILE A 74 -3.95 -5.68 -21.94
CA ILE A 74 -3.30 -6.56 -20.98
C ILE A 74 -4.24 -6.79 -19.79
N THR A 75 -4.47 -8.06 -19.44
CA THR A 75 -5.24 -8.47 -18.25
C THR A 75 -4.34 -9.29 -17.34
N VAL A 76 -4.14 -8.80 -16.11
CA VAL A 76 -3.34 -9.45 -15.05
C VAL A 76 -4.22 -10.40 -14.26
N THR A 77 -3.73 -11.61 -13.97
CA THR A 77 -4.46 -12.65 -13.22
C THR A 77 -3.93 -12.90 -11.82
N ASP A 78 -2.83 -12.23 -11.44
CA ASP A 78 -2.29 -12.34 -10.09
C ASP A 78 -3.25 -11.77 -9.06
N SER A 79 -3.34 -12.40 -7.89
CA SER A 79 -4.01 -11.84 -6.71
C SER A 79 -3.08 -10.94 -5.88
N SER A 80 -1.76 -11.16 -5.95
CA SER A 80 -0.73 -10.33 -5.33
C SER A 80 0.34 -9.99 -6.35
N VAL A 81 0.72 -8.72 -6.47
CA VAL A 81 1.66 -8.26 -7.50
C VAL A 81 2.54 -7.12 -6.99
N GLY A 82 3.77 -7.07 -7.46
CA GLY A 82 4.68 -5.96 -7.18
C GLY A 82 4.32 -4.69 -7.96
N ALA A 83 4.26 -3.55 -7.28
CA ALA A 83 3.98 -2.25 -7.91
C ALA A 83 4.96 -1.93 -9.06
N SER A 84 6.25 -2.24 -8.87
CA SER A 84 7.27 -2.05 -9.91
C SER A 84 6.96 -2.82 -11.20
N VAL A 85 6.38 -4.03 -11.08
CA VAL A 85 6.01 -4.84 -12.26
C VAL A 85 4.84 -4.21 -13.01
N LEU A 86 3.84 -3.70 -12.29
CA LEU A 86 2.70 -3.00 -12.90
C LEU A 86 3.16 -1.70 -13.58
N ASN A 87 4.03 -0.92 -12.95
CA ASN A 87 4.62 0.27 -13.55
C ASN A 87 5.40 -0.05 -14.85
N LEU A 88 6.07 -1.21 -14.91
CA LEU A 88 6.74 -1.65 -16.13
C LEU A 88 5.75 -2.08 -17.21
N LEU A 89 4.63 -2.73 -16.87
CA LEU A 89 3.59 -3.10 -17.82
C LEU A 89 2.89 -1.88 -18.43
N ASP A 90 2.62 -0.86 -17.63
CA ASP A 90 2.08 0.43 -18.09
C ASP A 90 2.96 1.02 -19.21
N GLY A 91 4.28 0.94 -19.06
CA GLY A 91 5.25 1.37 -20.06
C GLY A 91 5.28 0.52 -21.36
N LYS A 92 4.48 -0.55 -21.48
CA LYS A 92 4.42 -1.44 -22.63
C LYS A 92 3.18 -1.25 -23.51
N THR A 93 2.25 -0.41 -23.09
CA THR A 93 0.98 -0.21 -23.78
C THR A 93 0.46 1.21 -23.62
N SER A 94 -0.34 1.65 -24.57
CA SER A 94 -1.14 2.88 -24.50
C SER A 94 -2.57 2.63 -24.03
N VAL A 95 -2.90 1.38 -23.68
CA VAL A 95 -4.24 0.94 -23.22
C VAL A 95 -4.17 0.65 -21.73
N ASP A 96 -5.20 1.00 -21.00
CA ASP A 96 -5.30 0.75 -19.56
C ASP A 96 -5.10 -0.74 -19.25
N VAL A 97 -4.21 -1.04 -18.28
CA VAL A 97 -3.95 -2.41 -17.84
C VAL A 97 -5.03 -2.84 -16.86
N ASP A 98 -5.70 -3.96 -17.15
CA ASP A 98 -6.71 -4.52 -16.26
C ASP A 98 -6.05 -5.31 -15.12
N VAL A 99 -6.17 -4.78 -13.90
CA VAL A 99 -5.69 -5.37 -12.65
C VAL A 99 -6.83 -5.73 -11.70
N SER A 100 -8.05 -5.87 -12.20
CA SER A 100 -9.26 -6.14 -11.39
C SER A 100 -9.19 -7.43 -10.56
N ALA A 101 -8.29 -8.37 -10.91
CA ALA A 101 -8.04 -9.59 -10.15
C ALA A 101 -7.06 -9.39 -8.97
N VAL A 102 -6.33 -8.26 -8.94
CA VAL A 102 -5.35 -7.98 -7.90
C VAL A 102 -6.07 -7.57 -6.62
N THR A 103 -5.72 -8.21 -5.52
CA THR A 103 -6.24 -7.93 -4.17
C THR A 103 -5.16 -7.43 -3.22
N GLU A 104 -3.89 -7.52 -3.65
CA GLU A 104 -2.74 -7.06 -2.89
C GLU A 104 -1.66 -6.48 -3.81
N VAL A 105 -1.18 -5.29 -3.47
CA VAL A 105 -0.03 -4.64 -4.12
C VAL A 105 1.13 -4.60 -3.14
N THR A 106 2.30 -5.08 -3.58
CA THR A 106 3.52 -5.10 -2.76
C THR A 106 4.61 -4.22 -3.36
N GLY A 107 5.50 -3.68 -2.53
CA GLY A 107 6.66 -2.95 -3.04
C GLY A 107 7.20 -1.88 -2.12
N ALA A 108 8.26 -1.22 -2.56
CA ALA A 108 8.79 -0.03 -1.90
C ALA A 108 7.80 1.14 -2.05
N PHE A 109 7.80 2.07 -1.09
CA PHE A 109 6.93 3.25 -1.12
C PHE A 109 6.96 3.98 -2.47
N VAL A 110 8.15 4.16 -3.05
CA VAL A 110 8.31 4.90 -4.31
C VAL A 110 7.58 4.23 -5.49
N ASP A 111 7.64 2.91 -5.56
CA ASP A 111 6.99 2.14 -6.64
C ASP A 111 5.47 2.13 -6.47
N ILE A 112 5.00 1.95 -5.24
CA ILE A 112 3.57 1.99 -4.91
C ILE A 112 3.01 3.38 -5.19
N ASN A 113 3.66 4.43 -4.72
CA ASN A 113 3.22 5.80 -4.95
C ASN A 113 3.20 6.17 -6.44
N THR A 114 4.18 5.69 -7.23
CA THR A 114 4.20 5.85 -8.69
C THR A 114 3.01 5.17 -9.33
N LEU A 115 2.72 3.92 -8.97
CA LEU A 115 1.57 3.17 -9.47
C LEU A 115 0.25 3.91 -9.25
N TYR A 116 -0.01 4.34 -8.02
CA TYR A 116 -1.26 5.01 -7.67
C TYR A 116 -1.34 6.47 -8.17
N THR A 117 -0.22 7.11 -8.51
CA THR A 117 -0.22 8.40 -9.22
C THR A 117 -0.71 8.24 -10.67
N ASN A 118 -0.53 7.06 -11.26
CA ASN A 118 -0.92 6.71 -12.61
C ASN A 118 -2.21 5.87 -12.69
N THR A 119 -3.10 5.95 -11.70
CA THR A 119 -4.34 5.13 -11.65
C THR A 119 -5.20 5.22 -12.91
N ALA A 120 -5.12 6.31 -13.66
CA ALA A 120 -5.85 6.49 -14.91
C ALA A 120 -5.45 5.48 -16.01
N ASN A 121 -4.28 4.83 -15.87
CA ASN A 121 -3.76 3.84 -16.81
C ASN A 121 -4.11 2.40 -16.38
N PHE A 122 -4.90 2.25 -15.30
CA PHE A 122 -5.24 0.94 -14.75
C PHE A 122 -6.75 0.81 -14.51
N ILE A 123 -7.28 -0.39 -14.78
CA ILE A 123 -8.66 -0.75 -14.44
C ILE A 123 -8.64 -1.60 -13.17
N GLY A 124 -9.41 -1.21 -12.17
CA GLY A 124 -9.61 -1.99 -10.94
C GLY A 124 -8.64 -1.70 -9.81
N LEU A 125 -7.83 -0.61 -9.90
CA LEU A 125 -6.91 -0.18 -8.85
C LEU A 125 -7.62 0.75 -7.82
N GLY A 126 -7.27 0.61 -6.51
CA GLY A 126 -7.70 1.51 -5.44
C GLY A 126 -8.43 0.84 -4.25
N ASN A 127 -8.54 -0.49 -4.25
CA ASN A 127 -9.17 -1.26 -3.18
C ASN A 127 -8.33 -2.45 -2.69
N GLU A 128 -7.10 -2.58 -3.19
CA GLU A 128 -6.16 -3.64 -2.80
C GLU A 128 -5.56 -3.37 -1.43
N ASN A 129 -5.16 -4.43 -0.75
CA ASN A 129 -4.25 -4.30 0.38
C ASN A 129 -2.88 -3.86 -0.13
N ILE A 130 -2.24 -2.97 0.59
CA ILE A 130 -0.87 -2.52 0.32
C ILE A 130 0.07 -3.13 1.35
N VAL A 131 1.11 -3.83 0.88
CA VAL A 131 2.21 -4.33 1.70
C VAL A 131 3.49 -3.58 1.29
N GLU A 132 3.82 -2.57 2.08
CA GLU A 132 5.03 -1.79 1.91
C GLU A 132 6.22 -2.55 2.49
N ASN A 133 7.34 -2.63 1.76
CA ASN A 133 8.47 -3.51 2.08
C ASN A 133 9.81 -2.79 2.31
N ASP A 134 9.85 -1.47 2.37
CA ASP A 134 11.01 -0.75 2.89
C ASP A 134 11.22 -1.08 4.38
N ALA A 135 12.43 -1.00 4.88
CA ALA A 135 12.72 -1.28 6.28
C ALA A 135 11.91 -0.39 7.23
N THR A 136 11.74 0.88 6.88
CA THR A 136 10.86 1.85 7.54
C THR A 136 10.49 2.97 6.57
N ILE A 137 9.29 3.50 6.69
CA ILE A 137 8.83 4.70 5.97
C ILE A 137 8.45 5.81 6.95
N SER A 138 8.44 7.05 6.46
CA SER A 138 7.96 8.17 7.28
C SER A 138 6.44 8.04 7.56
N ALA A 139 5.98 8.60 8.67
CA ALA A 139 4.55 8.65 8.97
C ALA A 139 3.74 9.37 7.87
N ALA A 140 4.33 10.38 7.22
CA ALA A 140 3.70 11.05 6.07
C ALA A 140 3.53 10.12 4.88
N ASN A 141 4.52 9.28 4.58
CA ASN A 141 4.43 8.28 3.51
C ASN A 141 3.40 7.19 3.85
N ALA A 142 3.38 6.69 5.08
CA ALA A 142 2.37 5.73 5.53
C ALA A 142 0.95 6.31 5.41
N ASN A 143 0.78 7.60 5.77
CA ASN A 143 -0.48 8.31 5.61
C ASN A 143 -0.88 8.48 4.14
N THR A 144 0.09 8.70 3.25
CA THR A 144 -0.16 8.73 1.80
C THR A 144 -0.68 7.38 1.32
N LEU A 145 -0.04 6.27 1.72
CA LEU A 145 -0.51 4.93 1.35
C LEU A 145 -1.93 4.66 1.84
N ALA A 146 -2.25 5.05 3.08
CA ALA A 146 -3.60 4.90 3.64
C ALA A 146 -4.68 5.76 2.93
N ASP A 147 -4.28 6.79 2.20
CA ASP A 147 -5.20 7.62 1.37
C ASP A 147 -5.38 7.05 -0.07
N LEU A 148 -4.49 6.16 -0.51
CA LEU A 148 -4.48 5.63 -1.89
C LEU A 148 -5.39 4.42 -2.08
N THR A 149 -5.71 3.69 -1.02
CA THR A 149 -6.52 2.46 -1.09
C THR A 149 -7.62 2.46 -0.04
N THR A 150 -8.69 1.72 -0.30
CA THR A 150 -9.69 1.37 0.72
C THR A 150 -9.38 0.04 1.42
N GLY A 151 -8.35 -0.68 0.97
CA GLY A 151 -7.80 -1.86 1.62
C GLY A 151 -6.93 -1.53 2.82
N THR A 152 -6.32 -2.53 3.42
CA THR A 152 -5.41 -2.35 4.57
C THR A 152 -4.00 -1.98 4.11
N VAL A 153 -3.32 -1.11 4.86
CA VAL A 153 -1.90 -0.80 4.65
C VAL A 153 -1.05 -1.48 5.71
N THR A 154 -0.09 -2.28 5.28
CA THR A 154 0.93 -2.89 6.14
C THR A 154 2.26 -2.18 5.91
N ALA A 155 2.82 -1.58 6.96
CA ALA A 155 4.11 -0.88 6.89
C ALA A 155 4.77 -0.74 8.27
N THR A 156 6.09 -0.57 8.30
CA THR A 156 6.82 -0.16 9.50
C THR A 156 7.09 1.35 9.42
N VAL A 157 6.60 2.09 10.41
CA VAL A 157 6.71 3.55 10.44
C VAL A 157 7.93 3.97 11.28
N THR A 158 8.70 4.93 10.77
CA THR A 158 9.81 5.53 11.50
C THR A 158 9.32 6.06 12.86
N ALA A 159 10.04 5.74 13.93
CA ALA A 159 9.68 6.11 15.30
C ALA A 159 9.52 7.64 15.46
N GLY A 160 8.53 8.03 16.26
CA GLY A 160 8.23 9.43 16.53
C GLY A 160 7.47 9.61 17.84
N THR A 161 7.24 10.86 18.26
CA THR A 161 6.37 11.07 19.42
C THR A 161 4.92 10.73 19.10
N ALA A 162 4.15 10.27 20.08
CA ALA A 162 2.73 9.95 19.91
C ALA A 162 1.95 11.11 19.27
N SER A 163 2.25 12.35 19.68
CA SER A 163 1.64 13.55 19.10
C SER A 163 2.00 13.77 17.63
N ALA A 164 3.28 13.61 17.27
CA ALA A 164 3.74 13.77 15.88
C ALA A 164 3.15 12.69 14.97
N LEU A 165 3.16 11.43 15.42
CA LEU A 165 2.57 10.31 14.68
C LEU A 165 1.06 10.49 14.48
N ASN A 166 0.32 10.92 15.52
CA ASN A 166 -1.11 11.21 15.43
C ASN A 166 -1.42 12.30 14.39
N THR A 167 -0.60 13.36 14.36
CA THR A 167 -0.77 14.44 13.39
C THR A 167 -0.50 13.97 11.96
N ALA A 168 0.55 13.20 11.77
CA ALA A 168 0.97 12.74 10.45
C ALA A 168 0.05 11.64 9.88
N LEU A 169 -0.47 10.74 10.71
CA LEU A 169 -1.28 9.57 10.31
C LEU A 169 -2.78 9.87 10.30
N SER A 170 -3.20 11.00 9.72
CA SER A 170 -4.61 11.43 9.74
C SER A 170 -5.56 10.53 8.94
N LYS A 171 -5.06 9.77 7.97
CA LYS A 171 -5.81 8.85 7.10
C LYS A 171 -5.75 7.39 7.57
N ALA A 172 -4.74 7.04 8.36
CA ALA A 172 -4.61 5.71 8.91
C ALA A 172 -5.73 5.39 9.89
N SER A 173 -6.13 4.12 9.96
CA SER A 173 -7.25 3.59 10.72
C SER A 173 -6.87 2.34 11.50
N ALA A 174 -7.76 1.87 12.38
CA ALA A 174 -7.58 0.64 13.14
C ALA A 174 -7.56 -0.64 12.28
N THR A 175 -7.85 -0.56 10.99
CA THR A 175 -7.75 -1.69 10.06
C THR A 175 -6.36 -1.82 9.45
N ASP A 176 -5.57 -0.75 9.45
CA ASP A 176 -4.20 -0.78 8.92
C ASP A 176 -3.27 -1.54 9.87
N ALA A 177 -2.30 -2.24 9.32
CA ALA A 177 -1.29 -3.00 10.06
C ALA A 177 0.03 -2.19 10.15
N LEU A 178 -0.03 -1.00 10.72
CA LEU A 178 1.13 -0.13 10.88
C LEU A 178 1.91 -0.50 12.15
N THR A 179 3.16 -0.90 12.00
CA THR A 179 4.07 -1.04 13.15
C THR A 179 4.53 0.34 13.57
N LEU A 180 4.02 0.82 14.72
CA LEU A 180 4.31 2.14 15.27
C LEU A 180 5.22 2.03 16.49
N SER A 181 6.25 2.87 16.55
CA SER A 181 7.16 2.97 17.70
C SER A 181 7.17 4.40 18.21
N ILE A 182 6.85 4.58 19.51
CA ILE A 182 6.86 5.89 20.14
C ILE A 182 8.22 6.18 20.79
N THR A 183 8.63 7.45 20.71
CA THR A 183 9.90 7.94 21.31
C THR A 183 9.68 8.71 22.61
N ASP A 184 8.43 8.85 23.07
CA ASP A 184 8.12 9.49 24.34
C ASP A 184 8.69 8.66 25.49
N THR A 185 9.58 9.27 26.27
CA THR A 185 10.22 8.66 27.45
C THR A 185 9.86 9.39 28.76
N THR A 186 9.08 10.47 28.63
CA THR A 186 8.59 11.30 29.74
C THR A 186 7.07 11.37 29.68
N SER A 187 6.50 12.50 30.02
CA SER A 187 5.05 12.68 30.08
C SER A 187 4.39 12.60 28.70
N VAL A 188 3.41 11.72 28.54
CA VAL A 188 2.57 11.60 27.35
C VAL A 188 1.08 11.67 27.74
N SER A 189 0.24 12.23 26.90
CA SER A 189 -1.20 12.25 27.18
C SER A 189 -1.84 10.89 26.91
N ALA A 190 -2.72 10.45 27.80
CA ALA A 190 -3.47 9.21 27.65
C ALA A 190 -4.28 9.21 26.34
N SER A 191 -4.89 10.34 26.00
CA SER A 191 -5.64 10.49 24.75
C SER A 191 -4.75 10.41 23.50
N ALA A 192 -3.47 10.85 23.57
CA ALA A 192 -2.56 10.69 22.45
C ALA A 192 -2.23 9.22 22.18
N LEU A 193 -2.04 8.42 23.23
CA LEU A 193 -1.77 6.98 23.08
C LEU A 193 -3.00 6.23 22.54
N THR A 194 -4.18 6.48 23.07
CA THR A 194 -5.42 5.82 22.60
C THR A 194 -5.82 6.27 21.20
N THR A 195 -5.55 7.53 20.82
CA THR A 195 -5.77 8.00 19.46
C THR A 195 -4.81 7.31 18.49
N LEU A 196 -3.55 7.12 18.88
CA LEU A 196 -2.56 6.45 18.05
C LEU A 196 -2.87 4.95 17.89
N ASP A 197 -3.33 4.30 18.96
CA ASP A 197 -3.83 2.92 18.97
C ASP A 197 -4.95 2.73 17.93
N GLY A 198 -5.86 3.69 17.84
CA GLY A 198 -6.94 3.69 16.84
C GLY A 198 -6.50 3.87 15.39
N LYS A 199 -5.20 3.98 15.10
CA LYS A 199 -4.64 4.11 13.73
C LYS A 199 -3.94 2.85 13.24
N THR A 200 -3.97 1.78 14.02
CA THR A 200 -3.33 0.52 13.66
C THR A 200 -4.01 -0.66 14.34
N SER A 201 -3.97 -1.79 13.69
CA SER A 201 -4.35 -3.10 14.26
C SER A 201 -3.18 -3.77 15.00
N VAL A 202 -1.96 -3.23 14.89
CA VAL A 202 -0.76 -3.74 15.55
C VAL A 202 -0.64 -3.13 16.95
N ALA A 203 -0.41 -3.96 17.97
CA ALA A 203 -0.28 -3.49 19.34
C ALA A 203 0.81 -2.42 19.48
N LEU A 204 0.43 -1.27 20.09
CA LEU A 204 1.33 -0.16 20.37
C LEU A 204 2.12 -0.43 21.66
N SER A 205 3.42 -0.31 21.63
CA SER A 205 4.24 -0.44 22.84
C SER A 205 4.43 0.91 23.53
N ALA A 206 3.96 1.02 24.78
CA ALA A 206 4.17 2.16 25.67
C ALA A 206 5.24 1.91 26.75
N SER A 207 6.05 0.85 26.61
CA SER A 207 7.02 0.42 27.63
C SER A 207 8.11 1.45 28.01
N GLY A 208 8.32 2.46 27.14
CA GLY A 208 9.27 3.55 27.40
C GLY A 208 8.65 4.75 28.16
N VAL A 209 7.33 4.80 28.30
CA VAL A 209 6.61 5.93 28.89
C VAL A 209 6.73 5.87 30.42
N SER A 210 7.24 6.95 31.05
CA SER A 210 7.37 7.02 32.51
C SER A 210 6.23 7.76 33.19
N ASP A 211 5.54 8.63 32.46
CA ASP A 211 4.47 9.48 33.01
C ASP A 211 3.31 9.61 32.03
N VAL A 212 2.10 9.41 32.51
CA VAL A 212 0.86 9.58 31.74
C VAL A 212 0.04 10.72 32.34
N THR A 213 -0.49 11.57 31.47
CA THR A 213 -1.37 12.66 31.89
C THR A 213 -2.71 12.58 31.16
N GLY A 214 -3.80 12.95 31.85
CA GLY A 214 -5.11 13.00 31.21
C GLY A 214 -6.23 13.12 32.25
N SER A 215 -7.45 13.32 31.78
CA SER A 215 -8.64 13.20 32.62
C SER A 215 -8.82 11.75 33.11
N TYR A 216 -9.62 11.55 34.15
CA TYR A 216 -9.96 10.19 34.60
C TYR A 216 -10.48 9.30 33.46
N ALA A 217 -11.36 9.85 32.63
CA ALA A 217 -11.92 9.09 31.49
C ALA A 217 -10.85 8.66 30.46
N GLU A 218 -9.92 9.55 30.13
CA GLU A 218 -8.83 9.27 29.17
C GLU A 218 -7.86 8.23 29.74
N VAL A 219 -7.47 8.37 31.00
CA VAL A 219 -6.59 7.41 31.67
C VAL A 219 -7.27 6.04 31.81
N SER A 220 -8.56 6.01 32.17
CA SER A 220 -9.31 4.76 32.22
C SER A 220 -9.42 4.06 30.86
N ALA A 221 -9.64 4.83 29.78
CA ALA A 221 -9.65 4.29 28.42
C ALA A 221 -8.28 3.72 28.01
N LEU A 222 -7.18 4.40 28.38
CA LEU A 222 -5.82 3.92 28.13
C LEU A 222 -5.57 2.56 28.81
N TYR A 223 -5.91 2.43 30.09
CA TYR A 223 -5.74 1.14 30.79
C TYR A 223 -6.68 0.04 30.27
N ALA A 224 -7.87 0.39 29.81
CA ALA A 224 -8.76 -0.56 29.14
C ALA A 224 -8.13 -1.08 27.83
N ALA A 225 -7.47 -0.23 27.05
CA ALA A 225 -6.69 -0.63 25.87
C ALA A 225 -5.51 -1.54 26.27
N GLY A 226 -4.87 -1.26 27.41
CA GLY A 226 -3.84 -2.13 27.99
C GLY A 226 -4.37 -3.53 28.35
N GLU A 227 -5.57 -3.61 28.92
CA GLU A 227 -6.22 -4.88 29.28
C GLU A 227 -6.64 -5.70 28.06
N THR A 228 -7.03 -5.07 26.98
CA THR A 228 -7.34 -5.73 25.70
C THR A 228 -6.09 -6.10 24.89
N GLY A 229 -4.92 -5.55 25.29
CA GLY A 229 -3.63 -5.85 24.66
C GLY A 229 -3.34 -5.04 23.39
N THR A 230 -4.16 -4.04 23.06
CA THR A 230 -3.89 -3.16 21.92
C THR A 230 -2.79 -2.14 22.25
N ILE A 231 -2.66 -1.77 23.54
CA ILE A 231 -1.49 -1.04 24.06
C ILE A 231 -0.78 -1.91 25.09
N THR A 232 0.53 -2.07 24.95
CA THR A 232 1.36 -2.91 25.81
C THR A 232 2.38 -2.10 26.59
N GLY A 233 2.90 -2.67 27.69
CA GLY A 233 3.97 -2.05 28.48
C GLY A 233 3.47 -0.96 29.44
N LEU A 234 2.18 -0.91 29.75
CA LEU A 234 1.59 -0.09 30.80
C LEU A 234 1.68 -0.79 32.15
N GLY A 235 1.55 -0.01 33.25
CA GLY A 235 1.42 -0.51 34.63
C GLY A 235 2.55 -0.10 35.58
N ASN A 236 3.51 0.71 35.12
CA ASN A 236 4.62 1.22 35.95
C ASN A 236 4.84 2.73 35.83
N GLU A 237 4.08 3.41 35.00
CA GLU A 237 4.14 4.86 34.81
C GLU A 237 3.49 5.63 35.96
N ALA A 238 4.00 6.81 36.26
CA ALA A 238 3.29 7.76 37.09
C ALA A 238 2.10 8.35 36.34
N VAL A 239 1.00 8.60 37.04
CA VAL A 239 -0.23 9.14 36.45
C VAL A 239 -0.60 10.46 37.10
N ALA A 240 -0.66 11.51 36.29
CA ALA A 240 -1.20 12.81 36.72
C ALA A 240 -2.59 13.00 36.12
N VAL A 241 -3.62 12.94 37.02
CA VAL A 241 -5.00 13.16 36.59
C VAL A 241 -5.27 14.66 36.50
N THR A 242 -5.75 15.08 35.33
CA THR A 242 -6.02 16.48 34.99
C THR A 242 -7.52 16.70 34.76
N GLY A 243 -7.94 17.97 34.69
CA GLY A 243 -9.32 18.31 34.29
C GLY A 243 -10.36 18.33 35.39
N GLY A 244 -9.96 18.32 36.67
CA GLY A 244 -10.85 18.49 37.81
C GLY A 244 -10.63 17.50 38.93
N SER A 245 -11.48 17.56 39.96
CA SER A 245 -11.42 16.62 41.09
C SER A 245 -12.03 15.28 40.71
N ILE A 246 -11.38 14.20 41.12
CA ILE A 246 -11.90 12.84 41.02
C ILE A 246 -12.33 12.32 42.40
N THR A 247 -13.21 11.33 42.43
CA THR A 247 -13.61 10.66 43.64
C THR A 247 -12.50 9.73 44.16
N VAL A 248 -12.56 9.39 45.45
CA VAL A 248 -11.65 8.39 46.04
C VAL A 248 -11.74 7.03 45.34
N ALA A 249 -12.95 6.65 44.87
CA ALA A 249 -13.15 5.41 44.15
C ALA A 249 -12.43 5.41 42.79
N GLU A 250 -12.51 6.52 42.06
CA GLU A 250 -11.81 6.70 40.76
C GLU A 250 -10.29 6.72 40.96
N ALA A 251 -9.80 7.44 41.99
CA ALA A 251 -8.35 7.43 42.29
C ALA A 251 -7.86 6.03 42.64
N ASN A 252 -8.59 5.26 43.42
CA ASN A 252 -8.27 3.88 43.75
C ASN A 252 -8.29 2.97 42.49
N THR A 253 -9.22 3.22 41.58
CA THR A 253 -9.29 2.48 40.31
C THR A 253 -8.00 2.67 39.48
N ILE A 254 -7.54 3.92 39.30
CA ILE A 254 -6.28 4.19 38.59
C ILE A 254 -5.10 3.59 39.36
N ALA A 255 -5.02 3.79 40.67
CA ALA A 255 -3.93 3.29 41.51
C ALA A 255 -3.82 1.74 41.49
N SER A 256 -4.88 1.04 41.14
CA SER A 256 -4.85 -0.42 40.97
C SER A 256 -4.24 -0.86 39.61
N LYS A 257 -4.04 0.05 38.68
CA LYS A 257 -3.56 -0.23 37.32
C LYS A 257 -2.08 0.05 37.12
N THR A 258 -1.48 0.84 38.00
CA THR A 258 -0.04 1.18 37.91
C THR A 258 0.63 1.02 39.28
N THR A 259 1.94 0.75 39.25
CA THR A 259 2.81 0.79 40.42
C THR A 259 3.43 2.18 40.63
N GLY A 260 3.27 3.08 39.64
CA GLY A 260 3.73 4.47 39.73
C GLY A 260 2.85 5.34 40.62
N ALA A 261 3.30 6.55 40.89
CA ALA A 261 2.54 7.51 41.71
C ALA A 261 1.29 8.01 40.95
N VAL A 262 0.18 8.15 41.64
CA VAL A 262 -1.05 8.78 41.10
C VAL A 262 -1.27 10.12 41.83
N THR A 263 -1.38 11.21 41.03
CA THR A 263 -1.51 12.59 41.55
C THR A 263 -2.68 13.30 40.87
#